data_273e47aeac7ba59c9c29f0639acd0eb3
#
_entry.id   273e47aeac7ba59c9c29f0639acd0eb3
#
_cell.length_a   1.000
_cell.length_b   1.000
_cell.length_c   1.000
_cell.angle_alpha   90.00
_cell.angle_beta   90.00
_cell.angle_gamma   90.00
#
_symmetry.space_group_name_H-M   'P 1'
#
loop_
_entity.id
_entity.type
_entity.pdbx_description
1 polymer ?
#
loop_
_entity_poly.entity_id
_entity_poly.type
_entity_poly.pdbx_seq_one_letter_code
_entity_poly.pdbx_strand_id
1 'polypeptide(L)'
;AVVAANKNTDEKNKILSYMILLIALVESTAIYWIIVAMRIIWEKDMWALVSLWAWLSIWLTGLWVSLWMSFIARKAMEVIWEHTLENNKIIIPFTILWLALIESAAIYWLVIALNILTLPAESWILAIWASLSIWLAWFWVSIWLWMLISKSISRIWLPWISGKSLIPVTVLWVALVESAAIYWLVVAFQIIWWDPSTVWLNSIWAWLAVWLAWLWVWLWEWYIWERAMQAMTVNWASRAKITTYMVLFIAMVESLAIYWLIIAIRLVWHNDLWIWALWAWVAIWLAWAWVALWWGFLSGKSIRLIWKRPELTWFLVTVSILWMAILESSWIYGLIVSFQIIGHEAMWSWLAIWLAWGWVWLAAGHVISWAFEAIARNPKEKTKYLTFMILFVALIEVLAIYWFIIAFQILWKAS
;
A
#
# COMPACT_ATOMS: atom_id res chain seq x y z
N ALA A 1 -0.10 29.29 -9.32
CA ALA A 1 -0.39 30.47 -8.52
C ALA A 1 -0.34 31.75 -9.34
N VAL A 2 0.77 32.07 -10.06
CA VAL A 2 0.89 33.31 -10.87
C VAL A 2 -0.21 33.39 -11.92
N VAL A 3 -0.48 32.29 -12.65
CA VAL A 3 -1.58 32.27 -13.65
C VAL A 3 -2.93 32.44 -12.98
N ALA A 4 -3.16 31.84 -11.81
CA ALA A 4 -4.38 31.99 -11.04
C ALA A 4 -4.56 33.43 -10.53
N ALA A 5 -3.49 34.07 -10.04
CA ALA A 5 -3.50 35.45 -9.59
C ALA A 5 -3.77 36.46 -10.73
N ASN A 6 -3.28 36.18 -11.95
CA ASN A 6 -3.53 37.01 -13.12
C ASN A 6 -4.99 36.89 -13.64
N LYS A 7 -5.63 35.75 -13.45
CA LYS A 7 -7.01 35.55 -13.89
C LYS A 7 -8.04 35.97 -12.83
N ASN A 8 -7.66 35.98 -11.54
CA ASN A 8 -8.51 36.39 -10.45
C ASN A 8 -7.83 37.53 -9.68
N THR A 9 -7.93 38.74 -10.22
CA THR A 9 -7.28 39.95 -9.69
C THR A 9 -7.78 40.34 -8.31
N ASP A 10 -9.04 40.06 -7.99
CA ASP A 10 -9.67 40.44 -6.71
C ASP A 10 -9.11 39.60 -5.54
N GLU A 11 -8.67 38.38 -5.82
CA GLU A 11 -8.11 37.44 -4.84
C GLU A 11 -6.58 37.31 -4.94
N LYS A 12 -5.92 38.11 -5.77
CA LYS A 12 -4.49 38.04 -6.07
C LYS A 12 -3.63 37.92 -4.80
N ASN A 13 -3.86 38.75 -3.80
CA ASN A 13 -3.05 38.79 -2.58
C ASN A 13 -3.23 37.50 -1.76
N LYS A 14 -4.45 36.95 -1.70
CA LYS A 14 -4.69 35.67 -1.00
C LYS A 14 -4.02 34.49 -1.74
N ILE A 15 -4.15 34.45 -3.06
CA ILE A 15 -3.50 33.44 -3.88
C ILE A 15 -2.00 33.47 -3.71
N LEU A 16 -1.37 34.63 -3.69
CA LEU A 16 0.06 34.79 -3.45
C LEU A 16 0.46 34.38 -2.02
N SER A 17 -0.34 34.74 -1.01
CA SER A 17 -0.10 34.30 0.38
C SER A 17 -0.17 32.80 0.52
N TYR A 18 -1.15 32.15 -0.11
CA TYR A 18 -1.24 30.69 -0.14
C TYR A 18 -0.07 30.05 -0.87
N MET A 19 0.38 30.63 -1.97
CA MET A 19 1.56 30.17 -2.69
C MET A 19 2.80 30.17 -1.77
N ILE A 20 3.06 31.27 -1.08
CA ILE A 20 4.19 31.40 -0.16
C ILE A 20 4.10 30.35 0.96
N LEU A 21 2.92 30.17 1.55
CA LEU A 21 2.69 29.18 2.60
C LEU A 21 2.96 27.74 2.11
N LEU A 22 2.44 27.40 0.93
CA LEU A 22 2.63 26.06 0.35
C LEU A 22 4.09 25.81 -0.05
N ILE A 23 4.82 26.82 -0.54
CA ILE A 23 6.25 26.73 -0.82
C ILE A 23 7.03 26.51 0.48
N ALA A 24 6.74 27.27 1.54
CA ALA A 24 7.40 27.12 2.83
C ALA A 24 7.22 25.70 3.43
N LEU A 25 6.04 25.10 3.25
CA LEU A 25 5.80 23.72 3.65
C LEU A 25 6.61 22.72 2.82
N VAL A 26 6.77 22.92 1.52
CA VAL A 26 7.62 22.08 0.67
C VAL A 26 9.10 22.19 1.06
N GLU A 27 9.55 23.40 1.42
CA GLU A 27 10.93 23.67 1.82
C GLU A 27 11.30 23.12 3.20
N SER A 28 10.32 22.85 4.07
CA SER A 28 10.57 22.33 5.42
C SER A 28 11.33 20.98 5.40
N THR A 29 11.17 20.18 4.35
CA THR A 29 11.93 18.94 4.16
C THR A 29 13.45 19.16 4.12
N ALA A 30 13.91 20.35 3.73
CA ALA A 30 15.34 20.69 3.71
C ALA A 30 15.96 20.75 5.12
N ILE A 31 15.16 20.98 6.17
CA ILE A 31 15.62 21.00 7.56
C ILE A 31 16.20 19.65 7.97
N TYR A 32 15.58 18.55 7.52
CA TYR A 32 16.04 17.20 7.81
C TYR A 32 17.41 16.91 7.18
N TRP A 33 17.67 17.47 6.01
CA TRP A 33 18.98 17.36 5.34
C TRP A 33 20.06 18.08 6.13
N ILE A 34 19.74 19.26 6.62
CA ILE A 34 20.68 20.04 7.44
C ILE A 34 21.05 19.26 8.71
N ILE A 35 20.08 18.63 9.38
CA ILE A 35 20.33 17.84 10.59
C ILE A 35 21.31 16.70 10.30
N VAL A 36 21.09 15.93 9.23
CA VAL A 36 21.99 14.82 8.84
C VAL A 36 23.36 15.34 8.42
N ALA A 37 23.41 16.43 7.63
CA ALA A 37 24.66 17.03 7.20
C ALA A 37 25.49 17.55 8.39
N MET A 38 24.85 18.21 9.35
CA MET A 38 25.52 18.68 10.58
C MET A 38 26.05 17.51 11.40
N ARG A 39 25.29 16.42 11.52
CA ARG A 39 25.73 15.20 12.22
C ARG A 39 26.96 14.61 11.54
N ILE A 40 27.02 14.53 10.22
CA ILE A 40 28.17 14.06 9.44
C ILE A 40 29.40 14.96 9.65
N ILE A 41 29.21 16.27 9.69
CA ILE A 41 30.32 17.24 9.84
C ILE A 41 30.91 17.18 11.26
N TRP A 42 30.09 16.96 12.28
CA TRP A 42 30.54 16.98 13.68
C TRP A 42 31.19 15.69 14.15
N GLU A 43 30.93 14.57 13.48
CA GLU A 43 31.52 13.28 13.86
C GLU A 43 32.80 13.03 13.03
N LYS A 44 33.96 13.18 13.68
CA LYS A 44 35.28 13.15 13.03
C LYS A 44 35.69 11.78 12.47
N ASP A 45 35.14 10.70 12.97
CA ASP A 45 35.53 9.32 12.65
C ASP A 45 34.52 8.58 11.76
N MET A 46 33.65 9.33 11.08
CA MET A 46 32.64 8.72 10.21
C MET A 46 33.20 8.23 8.88
N TRP A 47 32.88 6.98 8.57
CA TRP A 47 33.28 6.36 7.31
C TRP A 47 32.49 6.92 6.11
N ALA A 48 33.21 7.26 5.06
CA ALA A 48 32.67 7.96 3.89
C ALA A 48 31.49 7.24 3.24
N LEU A 49 31.52 5.90 3.15
CA LEU A 49 30.43 5.13 2.53
C LEU A 49 29.16 5.09 3.40
N VAL A 50 29.30 4.91 4.71
CA VAL A 50 28.16 4.94 5.64
C VAL A 50 27.52 6.32 5.65
N SER A 51 28.33 7.37 5.70
CA SER A 51 27.86 8.77 5.63
C SER A 51 27.15 9.07 4.32
N LEU A 52 27.68 8.57 3.20
CA LEU A 52 27.07 8.72 1.88
C LEU A 52 25.67 8.10 1.82
N TRP A 53 25.50 6.90 2.36
CA TRP A 53 24.19 6.24 2.35
C TRP A 53 23.20 6.88 3.32
N ALA A 54 23.64 7.35 4.47
CA ALA A 54 22.80 8.15 5.37
C ALA A 54 22.34 9.45 4.70
N TRP A 55 23.24 10.14 3.99
CA TRP A 55 22.90 11.33 3.24
C TRP A 55 21.99 11.03 2.05
N LEU A 56 22.28 9.98 1.25
CA LEU A 56 21.44 9.56 0.13
C LEU A 56 20.04 9.15 0.56
N SER A 57 19.88 8.47 1.70
CA SER A 57 18.58 8.09 2.20
C SER A 57 17.69 9.32 2.39
N ILE A 58 18.18 10.35 3.04
CA ILE A 58 17.40 11.57 3.27
C ILE A 58 17.21 12.41 2.01
N TRP A 59 18.24 12.49 1.15
CA TRP A 59 18.20 13.27 -0.09
C TRP A 59 17.16 12.73 -1.08
N LEU A 60 17.20 11.43 -1.35
CA LEU A 60 16.29 10.77 -2.28
C LEU A 60 14.84 10.86 -1.81
N THR A 61 14.61 10.78 -0.51
CA THR A 61 13.25 10.93 0.05
C THR A 61 12.76 12.35 -0.05
N GLY A 62 13.58 13.30 0.37
CA GLY A 62 13.23 14.69 0.28
C GLY A 62 12.88 15.11 -1.15
N LEU A 63 13.60 14.58 -2.15
CA LEU A 63 13.29 14.76 -3.57
C LEU A 63 11.86 14.31 -3.90
N TRP A 64 11.50 13.09 -3.52
CA TRP A 64 10.17 12.54 -3.82
C TRP A 64 9.06 13.21 -3.03
N VAL A 65 9.24 13.39 -1.74
CA VAL A 65 8.26 14.07 -0.88
C VAL A 65 8.00 15.49 -1.42
N SER A 66 9.04 16.28 -1.67
CA SER A 66 8.91 17.66 -2.20
C SER A 66 8.25 17.67 -3.57
N LEU A 67 8.59 16.75 -4.46
CA LEU A 67 7.99 16.65 -5.79
C LEU A 67 6.48 16.42 -5.71
N TRP A 68 6.05 15.45 -4.92
CA TRP A 68 4.63 15.12 -4.81
C TRP A 68 3.84 16.16 -4.01
N MET A 69 4.44 16.75 -2.98
CA MET A 69 3.86 17.90 -2.29
C MET A 69 3.62 19.06 -3.28
N SER A 70 4.56 19.33 -4.18
CA SER A 70 4.42 20.37 -5.20
C SER A 70 3.27 20.10 -6.18
N PHE A 71 3.05 18.83 -6.57
CA PHE A 71 1.91 18.47 -7.42
C PHE A 71 0.57 18.61 -6.70
N ILE A 72 0.50 18.30 -5.41
CA ILE A 72 -0.70 18.53 -4.59
C ILE A 72 -0.99 20.02 -4.46
N ALA A 73 0.03 20.81 -4.13
CA ALA A 73 -0.08 22.26 -4.04
C ALA A 73 -0.53 22.87 -5.38
N ARG A 74 0.03 22.42 -6.49
CA ARG A 74 -0.40 22.81 -7.83
C ARG A 74 -1.87 22.47 -8.06
N LYS A 75 -2.32 21.25 -7.73
CA LYS A 75 -3.72 20.84 -7.91
C LYS A 75 -4.69 21.68 -7.07
N ALA A 76 -4.31 22.00 -5.84
CA ALA A 76 -5.09 22.90 -5.00
C ALA A 76 -5.23 24.29 -5.64
N MET A 77 -4.13 24.84 -6.17
CA MET A 77 -4.16 26.13 -6.85
C MET A 77 -4.98 26.11 -8.15
N GLU A 78 -4.99 25.01 -8.90
CA GLU A 78 -5.85 24.84 -10.08
C GLU A 78 -7.33 24.89 -9.68
N VAL A 79 -7.73 24.17 -8.63
CA VAL A 79 -9.12 24.14 -8.16
C VAL A 79 -9.55 25.50 -7.58
N ILE A 80 -8.68 26.19 -6.84
CA ILE A 80 -8.95 27.54 -6.34
C ILE A 80 -9.19 28.54 -7.48
N TRP A 81 -8.47 28.36 -8.57
CA TRP A 81 -8.63 29.21 -9.74
C TRP A 81 -9.91 28.94 -10.54
N GLU A 82 -10.27 27.66 -10.69
CA GLU A 82 -11.44 27.26 -11.51
C GLU A 82 -12.78 27.54 -10.81
N HIS A 83 -12.80 27.69 -9.49
CA HIS A 83 -14.02 27.75 -8.68
C HIS A 83 -14.04 28.95 -7.73
N THR A 84 -15.26 29.43 -7.46
CA THR A 84 -15.48 30.62 -6.63
C THR A 84 -15.12 30.43 -5.16
N LEU A 85 -14.89 31.58 -4.51
CA LEU A 85 -14.39 31.85 -3.16
C LEU A 85 -14.92 31.03 -2.01
N GLU A 86 -16.14 30.51 -2.08
CA GLU A 86 -16.79 29.85 -0.96
C GLU A 86 -16.10 28.51 -0.61
N ASN A 87 -15.57 27.85 -1.64
CA ASN A 87 -14.84 26.57 -1.50
C ASN A 87 -13.38 26.76 -1.09
N ASN A 88 -12.80 27.94 -1.27
CA ASN A 88 -11.40 28.22 -0.92
C ASN A 88 -11.15 28.11 0.59
N LYS A 89 -12.17 28.39 1.42
CA LYS A 89 -12.10 28.26 2.88
C LYS A 89 -11.83 26.83 3.35
N ILE A 90 -12.16 25.83 2.53
CA ILE A 90 -11.96 24.41 2.85
C ILE A 90 -10.72 23.84 2.16
N ILE A 91 -10.47 24.21 0.91
CA ILE A 91 -9.37 23.67 0.10
C ILE A 91 -8.01 23.96 0.71
N ILE A 92 -7.77 25.18 1.21
CA ILE A 92 -6.46 25.56 1.75
C ILE A 92 -6.13 24.82 3.05
N PRO A 93 -6.98 24.86 4.12
CA PRO A 93 -6.71 24.07 5.32
C PRO A 93 -6.57 22.58 5.04
N PHE A 94 -7.37 22.06 4.10
CA PHE A 94 -7.28 20.68 3.66
C PHE A 94 -5.94 20.37 3.00
N THR A 95 -5.47 21.23 2.10
CA THR A 95 -4.17 21.06 1.44
C THR A 95 -3.02 21.16 2.44
N ILE A 96 -3.05 22.11 3.38
CA ILE A 96 -2.05 22.24 4.44
C ILE A 96 -1.99 20.98 5.30
N LEU A 97 -3.14 20.45 5.73
CA LEU A 97 -3.21 19.21 6.49
C LEU A 97 -2.54 18.06 5.75
N TRP A 98 -2.77 17.96 4.45
CA TRP A 98 -2.19 16.89 3.62
C TRP A 98 -0.70 17.04 3.42
N LEU A 99 -0.23 18.24 3.20
CA LEU A 99 1.21 18.49 3.08
C LEU A 99 1.93 18.16 4.39
N ALA A 100 1.35 18.54 5.53
CA ALA A 100 1.91 18.22 6.85
C ALA A 100 1.93 16.72 7.14
N LEU A 101 0.90 15.96 6.73
CA LEU A 101 0.88 14.50 6.88
C LEU A 101 1.93 13.83 6.00
N ILE A 102 2.07 14.23 4.75
CA ILE A 102 3.13 13.70 3.87
C ILE A 102 4.52 14.04 4.41
N GLU A 103 4.69 15.21 5.01
CA GLU A 103 5.95 15.63 5.60
C GLU A 103 6.31 14.80 6.84
N SER A 104 5.32 14.35 7.62
CA SER A 104 5.56 13.50 8.80
C SER A 104 6.36 12.24 8.44
N ALA A 105 6.20 11.78 7.24
CA ALA A 105 6.97 10.71 6.64
C ALA A 105 8.48 10.95 6.64
N ALA A 106 8.91 12.17 6.44
CA ALA A 106 10.33 12.52 6.46
C ALA A 106 10.99 12.26 7.82
N ILE A 107 10.21 12.22 8.91
CA ILE A 107 10.69 11.88 10.25
C ILE A 107 11.19 10.43 10.29
N TYR A 108 10.50 9.49 9.67
CA TYR A 108 10.93 8.08 9.62
C TYR A 108 12.29 7.93 8.94
N TRP A 109 12.54 8.73 7.91
CA TRP A 109 13.82 8.76 7.21
C TRP A 109 14.92 9.36 8.02
N LEU A 110 14.64 10.45 8.69
CA LEU A 110 15.60 11.07 9.58
C LEU A 110 16.05 10.05 10.65
N VAL A 111 15.10 9.31 11.22
CA VAL A 111 15.40 8.28 12.21
C VAL A 111 16.30 7.20 11.62
N ILE A 112 16.01 6.68 10.42
CA ILE A 112 16.86 5.67 9.77
C ILE A 112 18.24 6.26 9.40
N ALA A 113 18.30 7.46 8.83
CA ALA A 113 19.56 8.11 8.48
C ALA A 113 20.47 8.28 9.70
N LEU A 114 19.92 8.73 10.83
CA LEU A 114 20.66 8.87 12.08
C LEU A 114 21.14 7.52 12.64
N ASN A 115 20.34 6.45 12.51
CA ASN A 115 20.75 5.11 12.91
C ASN A 115 21.83 4.53 11.96
N ILE A 116 21.75 4.77 10.67
CA ILE A 116 22.82 4.37 9.72
C ILE A 116 24.16 5.00 10.13
N LEU A 117 24.18 6.25 10.60
CA LEU A 117 25.38 6.92 11.04
C LEU A 117 26.05 6.31 12.30
N THR A 118 25.36 5.42 13.01
CA THR A 118 25.93 4.68 14.14
C THR A 118 26.58 3.34 13.72
N LEU A 119 26.46 2.96 12.45
CA LEU A 119 27.00 1.68 11.96
C LEU A 119 28.53 1.73 11.82
N PRO A 120 29.25 0.64 12.15
CA PRO A 120 30.67 0.53 11.91
C PRO A 120 30.99 0.48 10.39
N ALA A 121 32.24 0.74 10.03
CA ALA A 121 32.69 0.87 8.66
C ALA A 121 32.39 -0.34 7.77
N GLU A 122 32.59 -1.52 8.31
CA GLU A 122 32.36 -2.80 7.64
C GLU A 122 30.89 -3.05 7.29
N SER A 123 29.99 -2.33 7.93
CA SER A 123 28.53 -2.48 7.77
C SER A 123 27.92 -1.60 6.67
N TRP A 124 28.74 -1.02 5.77
CA TRP A 124 28.26 -0.14 4.70
C TRP A 124 27.20 -0.79 3.80
N ILE A 125 27.26 -2.12 3.60
CA ILE A 125 26.25 -2.86 2.84
C ILE A 125 24.90 -2.85 3.54
N LEU A 126 24.86 -2.98 4.86
CA LEU A 126 23.61 -2.86 5.64
C LEU A 126 23.03 -1.45 5.52
N ALA A 127 23.89 -0.43 5.51
CA ALA A 127 23.46 0.96 5.29
C ALA A 127 22.77 1.13 3.94
N ILE A 128 23.25 0.47 2.88
CA ILE A 128 22.60 0.44 1.55
C ILE A 128 21.19 -0.13 1.66
N TRP A 129 21.05 -1.32 2.21
CA TRP A 129 19.75 -2.01 2.22
C TRP A 129 18.75 -1.34 3.15
N ALA A 130 19.18 -0.82 4.29
CA ALA A 130 18.34 -0.02 5.17
C ALA A 130 17.88 1.27 4.48
N SER A 131 18.76 1.97 3.78
CA SER A 131 18.42 3.16 3.00
C SER A 131 17.43 2.84 1.88
N LEU A 132 17.70 1.80 1.08
CA LEU A 132 16.84 1.40 -0.02
C LEU A 132 15.47 0.92 0.45
N SER A 133 15.41 0.19 1.58
CA SER A 133 14.14 -0.31 2.10
C SER A 133 13.18 0.85 2.36
N ILE A 134 13.63 1.88 3.03
CA ILE A 134 12.78 2.99 3.35
C ILE A 134 12.57 3.94 2.15
N TRP A 135 13.58 4.19 1.32
CA TRP A 135 13.49 5.07 0.16
C TRP A 135 12.45 4.60 -0.87
N LEU A 136 12.47 3.35 -1.26
CA LEU A 136 11.53 2.82 -2.24
C LEU A 136 10.11 2.68 -1.67
N ALA A 137 9.97 2.47 -0.36
CA ALA A 137 8.67 2.52 0.29
C ALA A 137 8.00 3.88 0.07
N TRP A 138 8.73 4.94 0.38
CA TRP A 138 8.19 6.29 0.28
C TRP A 138 8.02 6.78 -1.16
N PHE A 139 8.78 6.29 -2.08
CA PHE A 139 8.52 6.52 -3.50
C PHE A 139 7.09 6.12 -3.86
N TRP A 140 6.66 4.92 -3.48
CA TRP A 140 5.30 4.45 -3.75
C TRP A 140 4.25 5.14 -2.88
N VAL A 141 4.46 5.26 -1.58
CA VAL A 141 3.54 5.94 -0.66
C VAL A 141 3.23 7.35 -1.14
N SER A 142 4.23 8.12 -1.50
CA SER A 142 4.05 9.49 -1.95
C SER A 142 3.30 9.61 -3.29
N ILE A 143 3.53 8.70 -4.24
CA ILE A 143 2.74 8.63 -5.49
C ILE A 143 1.26 8.40 -5.18
N TRP A 144 0.97 7.41 -4.33
CA TRP A 144 -0.40 7.06 -4.00
C TRP A 144 -1.11 8.15 -3.21
N LEU A 145 -0.42 8.76 -2.25
CA LEU A 145 -0.93 9.91 -1.51
C LEU A 145 -1.24 11.08 -2.47
N TRP A 146 -0.35 11.38 -3.40
CA TRP A 146 -0.62 12.40 -4.41
C TRP A 146 -1.85 12.08 -5.26
N MET A 147 -1.98 10.86 -5.77
CA MET A 147 -3.13 10.46 -6.59
C MET A 147 -4.44 10.58 -5.82
N LEU A 148 -4.45 10.11 -4.57
CA LEU A 148 -5.59 10.14 -3.68
C LEU A 148 -6.00 11.59 -3.33
N ILE A 149 -5.06 12.38 -2.87
CA ILE A 149 -5.29 13.76 -2.43
C ILE A 149 -5.70 14.65 -3.61
N SER A 150 -5.04 14.52 -4.75
CA SER A 150 -5.39 15.29 -5.95
C SER A 150 -6.81 15.00 -6.43
N LYS A 151 -7.24 13.74 -6.39
CA LYS A 151 -8.62 13.36 -6.71
C LYS A 151 -9.62 13.86 -5.65
N SER A 152 -9.26 13.84 -4.38
CA SER A 152 -10.09 14.40 -3.30
C SER A 152 -10.27 15.90 -3.45
N ILE A 153 -9.19 16.64 -3.67
CA ILE A 153 -9.22 18.08 -3.92
C ILE A 153 -10.10 18.42 -5.12
N SER A 154 -9.98 17.65 -6.22
CA SER A 154 -10.77 17.87 -7.43
C SER A 154 -12.27 17.56 -7.27
N ARG A 155 -12.70 16.97 -6.16
CA ARG A 155 -14.11 16.66 -5.86
C ARG A 155 -14.74 17.52 -4.77
N ILE A 156 -13.96 18.22 -3.98
CA ILE A 156 -14.44 19.09 -2.89
C ILE A 156 -15.38 20.20 -3.41
N TRP A 157 -15.20 20.65 -4.67
CA TRP A 157 -16.00 21.70 -5.28
C TRP A 157 -17.37 21.25 -5.78
N LEU A 158 -17.64 19.91 -5.85
CA LEU A 158 -18.94 19.43 -6.30
C LEU A 158 -20.04 19.87 -5.33
N PRO A 159 -21.12 20.53 -5.80
CA PRO A 159 -22.09 21.20 -4.92
C PRO A 159 -22.85 20.22 -4.01
N TRP A 160 -22.95 18.96 -4.39
CA TRP A 160 -23.58 17.92 -3.57
C TRP A 160 -22.62 17.21 -2.61
N ILE A 161 -21.31 17.45 -2.69
CA ILE A 161 -20.32 16.89 -1.77
C ILE A 161 -20.02 17.93 -0.69
N SER A 162 -20.38 17.62 0.56
CA SER A 162 -19.90 18.39 1.69
C SER A 162 -18.42 18.15 1.90
N GLY A 163 -17.59 19.16 1.70
CA GLY A 163 -16.16 19.10 1.98
C GLY A 163 -15.88 18.64 3.41
N LYS A 164 -16.71 19.04 4.39
CA LYS A 164 -16.62 18.57 5.79
C LYS A 164 -16.77 17.06 5.95
N SER A 165 -17.49 16.39 5.05
CA SER A 165 -17.67 14.93 5.10
C SER A 165 -16.60 14.17 4.30
N LEU A 166 -15.99 14.79 3.29
CA LEU A 166 -14.94 14.17 2.49
C LEU A 166 -13.59 14.16 3.22
N ILE A 167 -13.31 15.18 4.04
CA ILE A 167 -12.07 15.33 4.79
C ILE A 167 -11.82 14.10 5.70
N PRO A 168 -12.72 13.69 6.62
CA PRO A 168 -12.49 12.54 7.48
C PRO A 168 -12.24 11.24 6.71
N VAL A 169 -12.94 11.02 5.60
CA VAL A 169 -12.75 9.83 4.74
C VAL A 169 -11.36 9.83 4.12
N THR A 170 -10.90 10.99 3.66
CA THR A 170 -9.57 11.11 3.07
C THR A 170 -8.48 10.99 4.14
N VAL A 171 -8.66 11.59 5.34
CA VAL A 171 -7.72 11.45 6.48
C VAL A 171 -7.55 9.99 6.87
N LEU A 172 -8.65 9.27 7.04
CA LEU A 172 -8.62 7.85 7.34
C LEU A 172 -7.81 7.06 6.30
N TRP A 173 -7.97 7.41 5.04
CA TRP A 173 -7.24 6.79 3.94
C TRP A 173 -5.75 7.05 3.96
N VAL A 174 -5.36 8.27 4.18
CA VAL A 174 -3.94 8.63 4.28
C VAL A 174 -3.31 7.88 5.46
N ALA A 175 -4.00 7.82 6.59
CA ALA A 175 -3.52 7.06 7.74
C ALA A 175 -3.31 5.56 7.42
N LEU A 176 -4.20 4.95 6.64
CA LEU A 176 -4.04 3.56 6.19
C LEU A 176 -2.86 3.41 5.24
N VAL A 177 -2.71 4.28 4.25
CA VAL A 177 -1.56 4.26 3.33
C VAL A 177 -0.24 4.52 4.05
N GLU A 178 -0.21 5.40 5.06
CA GLU A 178 0.99 5.68 5.86
C GLU A 178 1.35 4.54 6.80
N SER A 179 0.39 3.76 7.29
CA SER A 179 0.65 2.60 8.14
C SER A 179 1.62 1.61 7.47
N ALA A 180 1.55 1.51 6.16
CA ALA A 180 2.46 0.74 5.34
C ALA A 180 3.93 1.09 5.57
N ALA A 181 4.23 2.37 5.73
CA ALA A 181 5.59 2.83 5.94
C ALA A 181 6.20 2.33 7.27
N ILE A 182 5.36 2.03 8.26
CA ILE A 182 5.81 1.46 9.53
C ILE A 182 6.42 0.07 9.32
N TYR A 183 5.86 -0.75 8.44
CA TYR A 183 6.42 -2.08 8.15
C TYR A 183 7.81 -1.99 7.53
N TRP A 184 8.03 -1.01 6.66
CA TRP A 184 9.35 -0.75 6.08
C TRP A 184 10.34 -0.24 7.10
N LEU A 185 9.89 0.60 8.00
CA LEU A 185 10.69 1.08 9.11
C LEU A 185 11.15 -0.10 9.99
N VAL A 186 10.24 -1.04 10.29
CA VAL A 186 10.56 -2.25 11.05
C VAL A 186 11.63 -3.08 10.33
N VAL A 187 11.49 -3.31 9.01
CA VAL A 187 12.49 -4.07 8.24
C VAL A 187 13.83 -3.33 8.18
N ALA A 188 13.84 -2.01 8.00
CA ALA A 188 15.06 -1.22 8.01
C ALA A 188 15.80 -1.32 9.37
N PHE A 189 15.08 -1.25 10.49
CA PHE A 189 15.65 -1.46 11.82
C PHE A 189 16.17 -2.87 12.03
N GLN A 190 15.45 -3.90 11.55
CA GLN A 190 15.94 -5.28 11.64
C GLN A 190 17.26 -5.45 10.87
N ILE A 191 17.40 -4.81 9.71
CA ILE A 191 18.65 -4.80 8.94
C ILE A 191 19.77 -4.08 9.68
N ILE A 192 19.50 -2.94 10.30
CA ILE A 192 20.50 -2.12 11.01
C ILE A 192 21.00 -2.79 12.31
N TRP A 193 20.10 -3.43 13.06
CA TRP A 193 20.41 -3.94 14.41
C TRP A 193 20.92 -5.38 14.40
N TRP A 194 20.97 -6.04 13.24
CA TRP A 194 21.47 -7.40 13.14
C TRP A 194 22.99 -7.47 12.94
N ASP A 195 23.58 -8.64 13.20
CA ASP A 195 25.03 -8.85 13.07
C ASP A 195 25.49 -8.65 11.61
N PRO A 196 26.42 -7.72 11.35
CA PRO A 196 26.92 -7.42 10.00
C PRO A 196 27.53 -8.59 9.25
N SER A 197 28.09 -9.58 9.97
CA SER A 197 28.85 -10.68 9.36
C SER A 197 27.97 -11.68 8.60
N THR A 198 26.66 -11.66 8.82
CA THR A 198 25.77 -12.76 8.40
C THR A 198 24.62 -12.37 7.49
N VAL A 199 24.30 -11.06 7.36
CA VAL A 199 22.95 -10.63 6.92
C VAL A 199 22.87 -10.04 5.50
N TRP A 200 23.98 -9.72 4.84
CA TRP A 200 23.94 -8.86 3.65
C TRP A 200 23.10 -9.39 2.47
N LEU A 201 23.16 -10.69 2.16
CA LEU A 201 22.37 -11.26 1.05
C LEU A 201 20.90 -11.48 1.42
N ASN A 202 20.62 -11.91 2.65
CA ASN A 202 19.25 -12.12 3.11
C ASN A 202 18.49 -10.80 3.27
N SER A 203 19.21 -9.71 3.57
CA SER A 203 18.62 -8.36 3.64
C SER A 203 18.02 -7.91 2.31
N ILE A 204 18.59 -8.33 1.16
CA ILE A 204 18.03 -8.07 -0.18
C ILE A 204 16.64 -8.70 -0.30
N TRP A 205 16.52 -9.96 0.08
CA TRP A 205 15.26 -10.70 -0.05
C TRP A 205 14.20 -10.23 0.94
N ALA A 206 14.61 -9.89 2.16
CA ALA A 206 13.72 -9.30 3.16
C ALA A 206 13.16 -7.96 2.66
N TRP A 207 14.03 -7.12 2.13
CA TRP A 207 13.64 -5.86 1.53
C TRP A 207 12.70 -6.04 0.33
N LEU A 208 13.05 -6.90 -0.64
CA LEU A 208 12.22 -7.18 -1.80
C LEU A 208 10.85 -7.76 -1.41
N ALA A 209 10.81 -8.61 -0.37
CA ALA A 209 9.58 -9.19 0.13
C ALA A 209 8.56 -8.10 0.49
N VAL A 210 8.95 -7.15 1.30
CA VAL A 210 8.07 -6.07 1.71
C VAL A 210 7.78 -5.11 0.55
N TRP A 211 8.79 -4.78 -0.28
CA TRP A 211 8.63 -3.83 -1.38
C TRP A 211 7.60 -4.27 -2.43
N LEU A 212 7.69 -5.49 -2.91
CA LEU A 212 6.77 -6.01 -3.92
C LEU A 212 5.38 -6.32 -3.35
N ALA A 213 5.28 -6.69 -2.07
CA ALA A 213 4.00 -6.88 -1.42
C ALA A 213 3.18 -5.60 -1.41
N TRP A 214 3.79 -4.50 -1.01
CA TRP A 214 3.11 -3.23 -0.92
C TRP A 214 2.72 -2.62 -2.26
N LEU A 215 3.45 -2.90 -3.32
CA LEU A 215 3.03 -2.50 -4.68
C LEU A 215 1.61 -2.99 -5.01
N TRP A 216 1.31 -4.25 -4.68
CA TRP A 216 0.01 -4.85 -4.92
C TRP A 216 -1.05 -4.36 -3.93
N VAL A 217 -0.73 -4.24 -2.64
CA VAL A 217 -1.66 -3.70 -1.63
C VAL A 217 -2.14 -2.33 -2.07
N TRP A 218 -1.25 -1.41 -2.36
CA TRP A 218 -1.60 -0.06 -2.76
C TRP A 218 -2.41 0.01 -4.05
N LEU A 219 -2.09 -0.80 -5.05
CA LEU A 219 -2.85 -0.83 -6.30
C LEU A 219 -4.32 -1.16 -6.02
N TRP A 220 -4.57 -2.13 -5.15
CA TRP A 220 -5.91 -2.59 -4.86
C TRP A 220 -6.64 -1.70 -3.86
N GLU A 221 -5.97 -1.18 -2.89
CA GLU A 221 -6.50 -0.15 -2.01
C GLU A 221 -6.95 1.07 -2.81
N TRP A 222 -6.10 1.57 -3.70
CA TRP A 222 -6.47 2.65 -4.59
C TRP A 222 -7.70 2.31 -5.45
N TYR A 223 -7.75 1.13 -6.02
CA TYR A 223 -8.89 0.69 -6.82
C TYR A 223 -10.19 0.64 -6.01
N ILE A 224 -10.16 0.08 -4.80
CA ILE A 224 -11.29 0.04 -3.87
C ILE A 224 -11.74 1.47 -3.53
N TRP A 225 -10.79 2.33 -3.18
CA TRP A 225 -11.06 3.72 -2.87
C TRP A 225 -11.66 4.47 -4.06
N GLU A 226 -11.10 4.33 -5.25
CA GLU A 226 -11.62 4.99 -6.45
C GLU A 226 -13.06 4.58 -6.72
N ARG A 227 -13.38 3.28 -6.59
CA ARG A 227 -14.74 2.78 -6.73
C ARG A 227 -15.68 3.29 -5.65
N ALA A 228 -15.22 3.39 -4.42
CA ALA A 228 -15.99 3.96 -3.33
C ALA A 228 -16.28 5.45 -3.56
N MET A 229 -15.26 6.21 -3.98
CA MET A 229 -15.42 7.63 -4.29
C MET A 229 -16.37 7.86 -5.47
N GLN A 230 -16.31 7.05 -6.52
CA GLN A 230 -17.26 7.10 -7.62
C GLN A 230 -18.69 6.80 -7.15
N ALA A 231 -18.86 5.78 -6.31
CA ALA A 231 -20.15 5.41 -5.74
C ALA A 231 -20.72 6.53 -4.84
N MET A 232 -19.90 7.15 -4.00
CA MET A 232 -20.29 8.27 -3.13
C MET A 232 -20.66 9.53 -3.94
N THR A 233 -19.95 9.83 -5.03
CA THR A 233 -20.27 10.98 -5.88
C THR A 233 -21.63 10.84 -6.57
N VAL A 234 -22.06 9.61 -6.87
CA VAL A 234 -23.36 9.35 -7.49
C VAL A 234 -24.48 9.24 -6.45
N ASN A 235 -24.22 8.66 -5.28
CA ASN A 235 -25.19 8.47 -4.22
C ASN A 235 -24.65 8.91 -2.86
N TRP A 236 -24.64 10.23 -2.65
CA TRP A 236 -24.17 10.83 -1.40
C TRP A 236 -24.95 10.41 -0.16
N ALA A 237 -26.22 10.07 -0.30
CA ALA A 237 -27.05 9.57 0.80
C ALA A 237 -26.52 8.23 1.37
N SER A 238 -25.89 7.41 0.55
CA SER A 238 -25.30 6.14 0.97
C SER A 238 -23.84 6.24 1.42
N ARG A 239 -23.26 7.44 1.51
CA ARG A 239 -21.83 7.66 1.81
C ARG A 239 -21.32 6.92 3.04
N ALA A 240 -22.07 6.95 4.13
CA ALA A 240 -21.66 6.31 5.38
C ALA A 240 -21.48 4.79 5.21
N LYS A 241 -22.43 4.13 4.55
CA LYS A 241 -22.37 2.70 4.25
C LYS A 241 -21.19 2.39 3.31
N ILE A 242 -21.04 3.17 2.23
CA ILE A 242 -19.95 2.98 1.26
C ILE A 242 -18.59 3.15 1.96
N THR A 243 -18.43 4.15 2.83
CA THR A 243 -17.21 4.36 3.61
C THR A 243 -16.91 3.18 4.54
N THR A 244 -17.92 2.68 5.26
CA THR A 244 -17.73 1.53 6.15
C THR A 244 -17.23 0.30 5.40
N TYR A 245 -17.82 -0.01 4.26
CA TYR A 245 -17.39 -1.17 3.47
C TYR A 245 -16.06 -0.96 2.76
N MET A 246 -15.81 0.25 2.33
CA MET A 246 -14.50 0.63 1.80
C MET A 246 -13.40 0.36 2.84
N VAL A 247 -13.55 0.87 4.05
CA VAL A 247 -12.59 0.67 5.14
C VAL A 247 -12.41 -0.81 5.46
N LEU A 248 -13.51 -1.56 5.54
CA LEU A 248 -13.46 -3.00 5.79
C LEU A 248 -12.65 -3.74 4.72
N PHE A 249 -12.93 -3.49 3.45
CA PHE A 249 -12.26 -4.17 2.34
C PHE A 249 -10.78 -3.79 2.24
N ILE A 250 -10.42 -2.55 2.57
CA ILE A 250 -9.03 -2.11 2.62
C ILE A 250 -8.29 -2.78 3.78
N ALA A 251 -8.86 -2.76 4.98
CA ALA A 251 -8.25 -3.43 6.13
C ALA A 251 -8.01 -4.94 5.86
N MET A 252 -8.89 -5.59 5.11
CA MET A 252 -8.67 -6.97 4.66
C MET A 252 -7.50 -7.06 3.68
N VAL A 253 -7.40 -6.18 2.69
CA VAL A 253 -6.27 -6.17 1.75
C VAL A 253 -4.96 -5.86 2.49
N GLU A 254 -4.97 -4.94 3.43
CA GLU A 254 -3.80 -4.56 4.24
C GLU A 254 -3.32 -5.70 5.15
N SER A 255 -4.24 -6.50 5.70
CA SER A 255 -3.87 -7.62 6.57
C SER A 255 -2.90 -8.59 5.90
N LEU A 256 -2.95 -8.72 4.59
CA LEU A 256 -2.04 -9.56 3.82
C LEU A 256 -0.58 -9.08 3.91
N ALA A 257 -0.35 -7.77 4.06
CA ALA A 257 1.00 -7.23 4.19
C ALA A 257 1.71 -7.64 5.50
N ILE A 258 0.95 -7.92 6.56
CA ILE A 258 1.49 -8.41 7.83
C ILE A 258 2.25 -9.72 7.63
N TYR A 259 1.74 -10.58 6.80
CA TYR A 259 2.37 -11.87 6.54
C TYR A 259 3.70 -11.72 5.77
N TRP A 260 3.79 -10.74 4.88
CA TRP A 260 5.04 -10.41 4.22
C TRP A 260 6.08 -9.89 5.18
N LEU A 261 5.65 -9.08 6.14
CA LEU A 261 6.51 -8.62 7.20
C LEU A 261 7.08 -9.81 8.01
N ILE A 262 6.24 -10.81 8.31
CA ILE A 262 6.67 -12.02 9.01
C ILE A 262 7.74 -12.77 8.20
N ILE A 263 7.55 -12.95 6.90
CA ILE A 263 8.55 -13.57 6.03
C ILE A 263 9.82 -12.73 5.95
N ALA A 264 9.71 -11.41 5.79
CA ALA A 264 10.87 -10.52 5.74
C ALA A 264 11.72 -10.60 7.02
N ILE A 265 11.07 -10.57 8.18
CA ILE A 265 11.75 -10.73 9.48
C ILE A 265 12.44 -12.11 9.57
N ARG A 266 11.75 -13.17 9.15
CA ARG A 266 12.34 -14.51 9.12
C ARG A 266 13.56 -14.60 8.21
N LEU A 267 13.52 -13.96 7.04
CA LEU A 267 14.65 -13.94 6.10
C LEU A 267 15.86 -13.19 6.68
N VAL A 268 15.64 -12.12 7.45
CA VAL A 268 16.73 -11.39 8.13
C VAL A 268 17.38 -12.26 9.22
N TRP A 269 16.62 -13.09 9.91
CA TRP A 269 17.10 -13.87 11.05
C TRP A 269 17.82 -15.19 10.70
N HIS A 270 17.87 -15.59 9.42
CA HIS A 270 18.53 -16.84 8.99
C HIS A 270 19.77 -16.55 8.14
N ASN A 271 20.93 -17.08 8.56
CA ASN A 271 22.22 -16.72 8.04
C ASN A 271 22.67 -17.43 6.76
N ASP A 272 22.18 -18.67 6.49
CA ASP A 272 22.74 -19.57 5.46
C ASP A 272 21.83 -19.80 4.24
N LEU A 273 20.85 -18.92 4.00
CA LEU A 273 19.71 -19.24 3.14
C LEU A 273 19.62 -18.48 1.81
N TRP A 274 20.68 -17.82 1.33
CA TRP A 274 20.53 -16.82 0.25
C TRP A 274 19.71 -17.29 -0.97
N ILE A 275 19.92 -18.53 -1.46
CA ILE A 275 19.15 -19.05 -2.59
C ILE A 275 17.77 -19.58 -2.17
N TRP A 276 17.67 -20.17 -0.98
CA TRP A 276 16.41 -20.65 -0.42
C TRP A 276 15.51 -19.51 0.02
N ALA A 277 16.10 -18.40 0.49
CA ALA A 277 15.41 -17.14 0.75
C ALA A 277 14.70 -16.60 -0.50
N LEU A 278 15.35 -16.68 -1.67
CA LEU A 278 14.73 -16.33 -2.95
C LEU A 278 13.48 -17.17 -3.22
N TRP A 279 13.57 -18.50 -3.06
CA TRP A 279 12.44 -19.38 -3.35
C TRP A 279 11.30 -19.25 -2.35
N ALA A 280 11.60 -19.06 -1.07
CA ALA A 280 10.59 -18.75 -0.06
C ALA A 280 9.86 -17.43 -0.38
N TRP A 281 10.63 -16.43 -0.78
CA TRP A 281 10.09 -15.15 -1.25
C TRP A 281 9.21 -15.30 -2.50
N VAL A 282 9.68 -16.01 -3.53
CA VAL A 282 8.92 -16.23 -4.78
C VAL A 282 7.61 -16.99 -4.49
N ALA A 283 7.64 -17.99 -3.63
CA ALA A 283 6.47 -18.78 -3.26
C ALA A 283 5.34 -17.90 -2.69
N ILE A 284 5.67 -17.09 -1.71
CA ILE A 284 4.68 -16.24 -1.09
C ILE A 284 4.26 -15.08 -2.01
N TRP A 285 5.19 -14.49 -2.77
CA TRP A 285 4.89 -13.38 -3.66
C TRP A 285 3.88 -13.77 -4.74
N LEU A 286 4.09 -14.89 -5.39
CA LEU A 286 3.20 -15.36 -6.44
C LEU A 286 1.84 -15.80 -5.92
N ALA A 287 1.79 -16.51 -4.78
CA ALA A 287 0.53 -16.85 -4.13
C ALA A 287 -0.28 -15.61 -3.81
N TRP A 288 0.39 -14.59 -3.32
CA TRP A 288 -0.23 -13.36 -2.87
C TRP A 288 -0.70 -12.42 -3.98
N ALA A 289 0.06 -12.30 -5.07
CA ALA A 289 -0.31 -11.45 -6.19
C ALA A 289 -1.70 -11.80 -6.73
N TRP A 290 -2.02 -13.08 -6.81
CA TRP A 290 -3.33 -13.57 -7.24
C TRP A 290 -4.44 -13.25 -6.22
N VAL A 291 -4.19 -13.44 -4.93
CA VAL A 291 -5.17 -13.13 -3.86
C VAL A 291 -5.52 -11.66 -3.87
N ALA A 292 -4.52 -10.78 -3.86
CA ALA A 292 -4.72 -9.35 -3.87
C ALA A 292 -5.51 -8.89 -5.10
N LEU A 293 -5.18 -9.42 -6.29
CA LEU A 293 -5.87 -9.12 -7.53
C LEU A 293 -7.37 -9.38 -7.42
N TRP A 294 -7.75 -10.54 -6.91
CA TRP A 294 -9.16 -10.91 -6.81
C TRP A 294 -9.88 -10.20 -5.69
N TRP A 295 -9.23 -9.99 -4.56
CA TRP A 295 -9.80 -9.22 -3.45
C TRP A 295 -10.13 -7.79 -3.87
N GLY A 296 -9.20 -7.11 -4.49
CA GLY A 296 -9.42 -5.78 -5.00
C GLY A 296 -10.55 -5.74 -6.04
N PHE A 297 -10.51 -6.66 -7.02
CA PHE A 297 -11.53 -6.75 -8.05
C PHE A 297 -12.94 -7.01 -7.48
N LEU A 298 -13.09 -8.00 -6.59
CA LEU A 298 -14.37 -8.34 -5.97
C LEU A 298 -14.88 -7.23 -5.06
N SER A 299 -14.00 -6.60 -4.28
CA SER A 299 -14.34 -5.45 -3.44
C SER A 299 -14.87 -4.29 -4.25
N GLY A 300 -14.16 -3.89 -5.30
CA GLY A 300 -14.59 -2.81 -6.19
C GLY A 300 -15.89 -3.13 -6.91
N LYS A 301 -16.09 -4.39 -7.31
CA LYS A 301 -17.34 -4.84 -7.92
C LYS A 301 -18.50 -4.82 -6.92
N SER A 302 -18.28 -5.27 -5.69
CA SER A 302 -19.27 -5.24 -4.63
C SER A 302 -19.71 -3.80 -4.31
N ILE A 303 -18.78 -2.89 -4.15
CA ILE A 303 -19.08 -1.46 -3.94
C ILE A 303 -19.90 -0.90 -5.12
N ARG A 304 -19.53 -1.23 -6.36
CA ARG A 304 -20.29 -0.81 -7.53
C ARG A 304 -21.71 -1.36 -7.56
N LEU A 305 -21.95 -2.58 -7.09
CA LEU A 305 -23.28 -3.17 -7.06
C LEU A 305 -24.11 -2.65 -5.87
N ILE A 306 -23.48 -2.37 -4.74
CA ILE A 306 -24.12 -1.80 -3.56
C ILE A 306 -24.77 -0.44 -3.87
N TRP A 307 -24.10 0.44 -4.64
CA TRP A 307 -24.73 1.70 -4.99
C TRP A 307 -25.84 1.56 -6.05
N LYS A 308 -25.75 0.56 -6.93
CA LYS A 308 -26.80 0.28 -7.93
C LYS A 308 -28.04 -0.41 -7.35
N ARG A 309 -27.82 -1.22 -6.32
CA ARG A 309 -28.82 -2.06 -5.66
C ARG A 309 -28.67 -1.97 -4.14
N PRO A 310 -29.03 -0.84 -3.53
CA PRO A 310 -28.87 -0.63 -2.09
C PRO A 310 -29.58 -1.68 -1.21
N GLU A 311 -30.66 -2.26 -1.74
CA GLU A 311 -31.43 -3.33 -1.08
C GLU A 311 -30.64 -4.65 -0.92
N LEU A 312 -29.62 -4.87 -1.73
CA LEU A 312 -28.75 -6.03 -1.68
C LEU A 312 -27.46 -5.80 -0.85
N THR A 313 -27.29 -4.63 -0.27
CA THR A 313 -26.04 -4.22 0.40
C THR A 313 -25.55 -5.28 1.38
N TRP A 314 -26.39 -5.65 2.33
CA TRP A 314 -26.01 -6.61 3.37
C TRP A 314 -25.65 -7.97 2.80
N PHE A 315 -26.41 -8.45 1.84
CA PHE A 315 -26.15 -9.71 1.15
C PHE A 315 -24.81 -9.68 0.39
N LEU A 316 -24.58 -8.64 -0.40
CA LEU A 316 -23.34 -8.51 -1.20
C LEU A 316 -22.11 -8.41 -0.31
N VAL A 317 -22.19 -7.67 0.80
CA VAL A 317 -21.08 -7.55 1.76
C VAL A 317 -20.78 -8.87 2.43
N THR A 318 -21.81 -9.54 2.97
CA THR A 318 -21.63 -10.84 3.63
C THR A 318 -21.01 -11.87 2.68
N VAL A 319 -21.50 -11.95 1.46
CA VAL A 319 -20.98 -12.87 0.45
C VAL A 319 -19.55 -12.48 0.04
N SER A 320 -19.23 -11.19 -0.08
CA SER A 320 -17.87 -10.74 -0.37
C SER A 320 -16.88 -11.11 0.73
N ILE A 321 -17.24 -10.90 2.00
CA ILE A 321 -16.39 -11.28 3.15
C ILE A 321 -16.18 -12.80 3.18
N LEU A 322 -17.25 -13.57 2.99
CA LEU A 322 -17.15 -15.03 2.93
C LEU A 322 -16.16 -15.48 1.86
N TRP A 323 -16.24 -14.90 0.66
CA TRP A 323 -15.36 -15.25 -0.44
C TRP A 323 -13.93 -14.77 -0.24
N MET A 324 -13.75 -13.62 0.37
CA MET A 324 -12.42 -13.16 0.76
C MET A 324 -11.77 -14.12 1.76
N ALA A 325 -12.53 -14.59 2.77
CA ALA A 325 -12.04 -15.55 3.75
C ALA A 325 -11.70 -16.92 3.13
N ILE A 326 -12.52 -17.41 2.20
CA ILE A 326 -12.23 -18.67 1.48
C ILE A 326 -10.97 -18.50 0.63
N LEU A 327 -10.89 -17.43 -0.09
CA LEU A 327 -9.72 -17.10 -0.89
C LEU A 327 -8.46 -16.92 -0.01
N GLU A 328 -8.57 -16.40 1.20
CA GLU A 328 -7.47 -16.28 2.16
C GLU A 328 -6.93 -17.64 2.61
N SER A 329 -7.77 -18.66 2.74
CA SER A 329 -7.33 -19.98 3.18
C SER A 329 -6.21 -20.56 2.31
N SER A 330 -6.26 -20.30 1.03
CA SER A 330 -5.27 -20.78 0.07
C SER A 330 -3.90 -20.13 0.23
N TRP A 331 -3.94 -18.87 0.62
CA TRP A 331 -2.74 -18.11 0.88
C TRP A 331 -1.97 -18.63 2.09
N ILE A 332 -2.69 -19.13 3.12
CA ILE A 332 -2.10 -19.81 4.26
C ILE A 332 -1.25 -21.00 3.80
N TYR A 333 -1.66 -21.70 2.76
CA TYR A 333 -0.85 -22.77 2.17
C TYR A 333 0.46 -22.26 1.56
N GLY A 334 0.43 -21.12 0.87
CA GLY A 334 1.65 -20.47 0.37
C GLY A 334 2.60 -20.06 1.49
N LEU A 335 2.05 -19.53 2.59
CA LEU A 335 2.81 -19.18 3.79
C LEU A 335 3.47 -20.41 4.44
N ILE A 336 2.70 -21.50 4.62
CA ILE A 336 3.21 -22.76 5.18
C ILE A 336 4.36 -23.28 4.34
N VAL A 337 4.20 -23.34 3.01
CA VAL A 337 5.26 -23.78 2.10
C VAL A 337 6.47 -22.86 2.16
N SER A 338 6.30 -21.55 2.22
CA SER A 338 7.41 -20.61 2.36
C SER A 338 8.21 -20.83 3.64
N PHE A 339 7.53 -21.06 4.78
CA PHE A 339 8.21 -21.40 6.02
C PHE A 339 8.98 -22.70 5.97
N GLN A 340 8.47 -23.70 5.29
CA GLN A 340 9.14 -24.99 5.13
C GLN A 340 10.35 -24.90 4.20
N ILE A 341 10.27 -24.09 3.12
CA ILE A 341 11.42 -23.87 2.23
C ILE A 341 12.58 -23.20 2.98
N ILE A 342 12.31 -22.31 3.94
CA ILE A 342 13.33 -21.67 4.79
C ILE A 342 14.11 -22.71 5.62
N GLY A 343 13.54 -23.89 5.89
CA GLY A 343 14.21 -24.96 6.64
C GLY A 343 14.77 -26.12 5.79
N HIS A 344 14.40 -26.21 4.51
CA HIS A 344 14.69 -27.39 3.68
C HIS A 344 14.97 -27.04 2.22
N GLU A 345 15.85 -27.81 1.55
CA GLU A 345 16.25 -27.61 0.16
C GLU A 345 15.18 -28.06 -0.87
N ALA A 346 13.96 -27.57 -0.75
CA ALA A 346 12.82 -28.02 -1.54
C ALA A 346 12.34 -26.98 -2.58
N MET A 347 13.19 -26.65 -3.53
CA MET A 347 12.93 -25.63 -4.57
C MET A 347 11.60 -25.85 -5.33
N TRP A 348 11.25 -27.07 -5.69
CA TRP A 348 10.10 -27.36 -6.54
C TRP A 348 8.73 -27.26 -5.85
N SER A 349 8.70 -27.20 -4.53
CA SER A 349 7.46 -27.08 -3.77
C SER A 349 6.71 -25.77 -4.03
N TRP A 350 7.44 -24.66 -4.23
CA TRP A 350 6.84 -23.37 -4.57
C TRP A 350 6.15 -23.38 -5.94
N LEU A 351 6.77 -24.07 -6.93
CA LEU A 351 6.22 -24.13 -8.28
C LEU A 351 4.89 -24.91 -8.30
N ALA A 352 4.82 -25.98 -7.54
CA ALA A 352 3.58 -26.74 -7.39
C ALA A 352 2.45 -25.87 -6.82
N ILE A 353 2.71 -25.11 -5.78
CA ILE A 353 1.73 -24.19 -5.20
C ILE A 353 1.33 -23.10 -6.19
N TRP A 354 2.30 -22.47 -6.84
CA TRP A 354 2.04 -21.33 -7.74
C TRP A 354 1.20 -21.73 -8.97
N LEU A 355 1.57 -22.79 -9.66
CA LEU A 355 0.85 -23.24 -10.86
C LEU A 355 -0.60 -23.63 -10.54
N ALA A 356 -0.81 -24.26 -9.40
CA ALA A 356 -2.15 -24.63 -8.97
C ALA A 356 -3.02 -23.42 -8.69
N TRP A 357 -2.50 -22.50 -7.88
CA TRP A 357 -3.28 -21.42 -7.34
C TRP A 357 -3.61 -20.37 -8.40
N GLY A 358 -2.72 -20.08 -9.32
CA GLY A 358 -2.99 -19.15 -10.42
C GLY A 358 -4.25 -19.50 -11.20
N TRP A 359 -4.42 -20.75 -11.59
CA TRP A 359 -5.58 -21.24 -12.34
C TRP A 359 -6.85 -21.33 -11.49
N VAL A 360 -6.74 -21.83 -10.26
CA VAL A 360 -7.87 -21.91 -9.31
C VAL A 360 -8.47 -20.54 -9.06
N TRP A 361 -7.64 -19.53 -8.87
CA TRP A 361 -8.07 -18.16 -8.60
C TRP A 361 -8.73 -17.48 -9.78
N LEU A 362 -8.15 -17.64 -10.97
CA LEU A 362 -8.76 -17.12 -12.20
C LEU A 362 -10.16 -17.70 -12.38
N ALA A 363 -10.31 -19.01 -12.21
CA ALA A 363 -11.60 -19.69 -12.38
C ALA A 363 -12.60 -19.31 -11.28
N ALA A 364 -12.21 -19.36 -10.00
CA ALA A 364 -13.10 -19.03 -8.88
C ALA A 364 -13.53 -17.56 -8.90
N GLY A 365 -12.60 -16.64 -9.12
CA GLY A 365 -12.92 -15.21 -9.22
C GLY A 365 -13.87 -14.91 -10.37
N HIS A 366 -13.74 -15.59 -11.50
CA HIS A 366 -14.65 -15.47 -12.63
C HIS A 366 -16.07 -15.93 -12.26
N VAL A 367 -16.21 -17.10 -11.67
CA VAL A 367 -17.49 -17.64 -11.19
C VAL A 367 -18.16 -16.68 -10.21
N ILE A 368 -17.45 -16.19 -9.20
CA ILE A 368 -17.95 -15.25 -8.18
C ILE A 368 -18.41 -13.94 -8.84
N SER A 369 -17.58 -13.42 -9.74
CA SER A 369 -17.89 -12.17 -10.46
C SER A 369 -19.18 -12.26 -11.25
N TRP A 370 -19.39 -13.36 -11.98
CA TRP A 370 -20.63 -13.60 -12.74
C TRP A 370 -21.84 -13.83 -11.84
N ALA A 371 -21.66 -14.56 -10.73
CA ALA A 371 -22.73 -14.78 -9.76
C ALA A 371 -23.22 -13.45 -9.16
N PHE A 372 -22.32 -12.53 -8.81
CA PHE A 372 -22.70 -11.20 -8.33
C PHE A 372 -23.51 -10.40 -9.36
N GLU A 373 -23.14 -10.47 -10.63
CA GLU A 373 -23.93 -9.82 -11.68
C GLU A 373 -25.31 -10.47 -11.87
N ALA A 374 -25.39 -11.79 -11.83
CA ALA A 374 -26.65 -12.52 -11.93
C ALA A 374 -27.58 -12.16 -10.78
N ILE A 375 -27.06 -12.10 -9.54
CA ILE A 375 -27.81 -11.70 -8.35
C ILE A 375 -28.29 -10.24 -8.48
N ALA A 376 -27.46 -9.34 -8.96
CA ALA A 376 -27.83 -7.94 -9.14
C ALA A 376 -28.91 -7.76 -10.22
N ARG A 377 -28.89 -8.60 -11.29
CA ARG A 377 -29.90 -8.60 -12.34
C ARG A 377 -31.23 -9.24 -11.90
N ASN A 378 -31.15 -10.32 -11.14
CA ASN A 378 -32.33 -11.04 -10.65
C ASN A 378 -32.24 -11.36 -9.14
N PRO A 379 -32.53 -10.38 -8.27
CA PRO A 379 -32.41 -10.54 -6.80
C PRO A 379 -33.34 -11.61 -6.23
N LYS A 380 -34.43 -11.94 -6.90
CA LYS A 380 -35.39 -12.98 -6.45
C LYS A 380 -34.75 -14.36 -6.41
N GLU A 381 -33.82 -14.63 -7.32
CA GLU A 381 -33.12 -15.92 -7.44
C GLU A 381 -31.75 -15.94 -6.72
N LYS A 382 -31.48 -14.97 -5.83
CA LYS A 382 -30.17 -14.80 -5.19
C LYS A 382 -29.64 -16.06 -4.50
N THR A 383 -30.51 -16.80 -3.83
CA THR A 383 -30.15 -18.04 -3.11
C THR A 383 -29.70 -19.12 -4.08
N LYS A 384 -30.38 -19.27 -5.21
CA LYS A 384 -30.03 -20.24 -6.26
C LYS A 384 -28.67 -19.92 -6.88
N TYR A 385 -28.41 -18.65 -7.23
CA TYR A 385 -27.13 -18.25 -7.76
C TYR A 385 -25.99 -18.43 -6.73
N LEU A 386 -26.28 -18.15 -5.46
CA LEU A 386 -25.32 -18.38 -4.38
C LEU A 386 -24.97 -19.86 -4.24
N THR A 387 -25.97 -20.75 -4.26
CA THR A 387 -25.77 -22.21 -4.18
C THR A 387 -24.89 -22.73 -5.32
N PHE A 388 -25.17 -22.33 -6.56
CA PHE A 388 -24.34 -22.72 -7.69
C PHE A 388 -22.92 -22.13 -7.60
N MET A 389 -22.79 -20.90 -7.18
CA MET A 389 -21.51 -20.25 -6.98
C MET A 389 -20.66 -21.04 -5.96
N ILE A 390 -21.22 -21.39 -4.80
CA ILE A 390 -20.55 -22.18 -3.77
C ILE A 390 -20.12 -23.54 -4.34
N LEU A 391 -21.02 -24.23 -5.01
CA LEU A 391 -20.74 -25.54 -5.60
C LEU A 391 -19.59 -25.50 -6.60
N PHE A 392 -19.62 -24.54 -7.54
CA PHE A 392 -18.59 -24.43 -8.56
C PHE A 392 -17.24 -24.01 -7.97
N VAL A 393 -17.21 -23.09 -7.00
CA VAL A 393 -15.96 -22.68 -6.36
C VAL A 393 -15.38 -23.85 -5.53
N ALA A 394 -16.21 -24.57 -4.78
CA ALA A 394 -15.75 -25.75 -4.04
C ALA A 394 -15.12 -26.82 -4.97
N LEU A 395 -15.71 -27.06 -6.13
CA LEU A 395 -15.13 -27.98 -7.13
C LEU A 395 -13.78 -27.47 -7.69
N ILE A 396 -13.65 -26.17 -7.89
CA ILE A 396 -12.41 -25.56 -8.36
C ILE A 396 -11.33 -25.66 -7.27
N GLU A 397 -11.67 -25.41 -5.99
CA GLU A 397 -10.71 -25.44 -4.88
C GLU A 397 -10.12 -26.82 -4.59
N VAL A 398 -10.84 -27.89 -4.89
CA VAL A 398 -10.33 -29.28 -4.76
C VAL A 398 -9.00 -29.45 -5.52
N LEU A 399 -8.86 -28.80 -6.68
CA LEU A 399 -7.62 -28.86 -7.46
C LEU A 399 -6.44 -28.24 -6.70
N ALA A 400 -6.68 -27.18 -5.95
CA ALA A 400 -5.65 -26.54 -5.15
C ALA A 400 -5.17 -27.43 -3.99
N ILE A 401 -6.08 -28.17 -3.36
CA ILE A 401 -5.74 -29.10 -2.29
C ILE A 401 -4.82 -30.21 -2.81
N TYR A 402 -5.06 -30.74 -4.01
CA TYR A 402 -4.19 -31.77 -4.61
C TYR A 402 -2.76 -31.24 -4.81
N TRP A 403 -2.61 -30.01 -5.30
CA TRP A 403 -1.29 -29.42 -5.49
C TRP A 403 -0.60 -29.09 -4.17
N PHE A 404 -1.35 -28.70 -3.16
CA PHE A 404 -0.82 -28.53 -1.81
C PHE A 404 -0.25 -29.84 -1.26
N ILE A 405 -0.97 -30.94 -1.44
CA ILE A 405 -0.49 -32.27 -1.05
C ILE A 405 0.81 -32.63 -1.79
N ILE A 406 0.88 -32.34 -3.10
CA ILE A 406 2.10 -32.59 -3.89
C ILE A 406 3.27 -31.74 -3.37
N ALA A 407 3.05 -30.43 -3.12
CA ALA A 407 4.08 -29.55 -2.57
C ALA A 407 4.58 -30.05 -1.21
N PHE A 408 3.69 -30.53 -0.36
CA PHE A 408 4.02 -31.10 0.95
C PHE A 408 4.81 -32.39 0.84
N GLN A 409 4.48 -33.25 -0.12
CA GLN A 409 5.25 -34.50 -0.40
C GLN A 409 6.67 -34.19 -0.91
N ILE A 410 6.84 -33.13 -1.73
CA ILE A 410 8.18 -32.68 -2.17
C ILE A 410 8.99 -32.20 -0.96
N LEU A 411 8.40 -31.41 -0.07
CA LEU A 411 9.03 -30.93 1.16
C LEU A 411 9.43 -32.11 2.08
N TRP A 412 8.53 -33.06 2.28
CA TRP A 412 8.79 -34.22 3.12
C TRP A 412 9.93 -35.12 2.62
N LYS A 413 10.12 -35.24 1.29
CA LYS A 413 11.22 -35.99 0.72
C LYS A 413 12.56 -35.25 0.76
N ALA A 414 12.52 -33.92 0.94
CA ALA A 414 13.71 -33.08 1.03
C ALA A 414 14.22 -32.92 2.48
N SER A 415 13.37 -33.23 3.48
CA SER A 415 13.73 -33.26 4.91
C SER A 415 14.36 -34.60 5.29
#